data_1b3989894726a25b8c943659f8c754fd
#
_entry.id   1b3989894726a25b8c943659f8c754fd
#
_cell.length_a   1.000
_cell.length_b   1.000
_cell.length_c   1.000
_cell.angle_alpha   90.00
_cell.angle_beta   90.00
_cell.angle_gamma   90.00
#
_symmetry.space_group_name_H-M   'P 1'
#
loop_
_entity.id
_entity.type
_entity.pdbx_description
1 polymer ?
#
loop_
_entity_poly.entity_id
_entity_poly.type
_entity_poly.pdbx_seq_one_letter_code
_entity_poly.pdbx_strand_id
1 'polypeptide(L)' 'ALTFETHVAERMEIISGECRVQIADSEESELFRAGQSFYVPGNSRFKIETDDVLDYVCHFEG' A
#
# COMPACT_ATOMS: atom_id res chain seq x y z
N ALA A 1 7.60 -8.57 -5.59
CA ALA A 1 6.28 -8.05 -5.18
C ALA A 1 5.87 -8.66 -3.85
N LEU A 2 5.24 -7.85 -3.00
CA LEU A 2 4.74 -8.28 -1.70
C LEU A 2 3.22 -8.14 -1.69
N THR A 3 2.55 -9.18 -1.17
CA THR A 3 1.09 -9.17 -1.04
C THR A 3 0.74 -9.16 0.43
N PHE A 4 -0.17 -8.26 0.82
CA PHE A 4 -0.65 -8.11 2.18
C PHE A 4 -2.15 -8.32 2.22
N GLU A 5 -2.62 -8.91 3.32
CA GLU A 5 -4.04 -9.05 3.58
C GLU A 5 -4.42 -8.18 4.77
N THR A 6 -5.62 -7.59 4.70
CA THR A 6 -6.12 -6.72 5.76
C THR A 6 -7.34 -7.34 6.41
N HIS A 7 -7.43 -7.21 7.74
CA HIS A 7 -8.63 -7.54 8.51
C HIS A 7 -9.39 -6.28 8.87
N VAL A 8 -8.66 -5.21 9.16
CA VAL A 8 -9.22 -3.89 9.43
C VAL A 8 -8.71 -2.93 8.38
N ALA A 9 -9.41 -1.82 8.19
CA ALA A 9 -8.97 -0.78 7.28
C ALA A 9 -7.65 -0.19 7.76
N GLU A 10 -6.78 0.18 6.82
CA GLU A 10 -5.50 0.76 7.16
C GLU A 10 -5.10 1.83 6.15
N ARG A 11 -4.28 2.76 6.61
CA ARG A 11 -3.69 3.80 5.77
C ARG A 11 -2.18 3.57 5.72
N MET A 12 -1.66 3.43 4.54
CA MET A 12 -0.22 3.25 4.30
C MET A 12 0.38 4.59 3.91
N GLU A 13 1.41 4.98 4.63
CA GLU A 13 2.12 6.22 4.37
C GLU A 13 3.53 5.90 3.87
N ILE A 14 3.89 6.43 2.71
CA ILE A 14 5.20 6.20 2.12
C ILE A 14 6.16 7.26 2.68
N ILE A 15 7.21 6.80 3.36
CA ILE A 15 8.18 7.67 4.01
C ILE A 15 9.34 7.95 3.07
N SER A 16 9.86 6.92 2.39
CA SER A 16 10.90 7.13 1.39
C SER A 16 10.78 6.09 0.29
N GLY A 17 11.30 6.43 -0.89
CA GLY A 17 11.23 5.57 -2.05
C GLY A 17 9.95 5.79 -2.85
N GLU A 18 9.65 4.87 -3.74
CA GLU A 18 8.41 4.86 -4.50
C GLU A 18 7.97 3.41 -4.75
N CYS A 19 6.68 3.23 -4.95
CA CYS A 19 6.14 1.90 -5.17
C CYS A 19 4.89 1.97 -6.04
N ARG A 20 4.54 0.84 -6.63
CA ARG A 20 3.27 0.65 -7.32
C ARG A 20 2.38 -0.21 -6.43
N VAL A 21 1.14 0.20 -6.29
CA VAL A 21 0.18 -0.47 -5.42
C VAL A 21 -1.03 -0.89 -6.24
N GLN A 22 -1.41 -2.14 -6.09
CA GLN A 22 -2.63 -2.69 -6.67
C GLN A 22 -3.51 -3.17 -5.51
N ILE A 23 -4.71 -2.63 -5.41
CA ILE A 23 -5.63 -2.92 -4.30
C ILE A 23 -6.73 -3.85 -4.76
N ALA A 24 -6.93 -4.94 -4.00
CA ALA A 24 -7.99 -5.92 -4.22
C ALA A 24 -7.97 -6.47 -5.65
N ASP A 25 -9.12 -6.47 -6.31
CA ASP A 25 -9.27 -7.01 -7.65
C ASP A 25 -9.11 -5.95 -8.74
N SER A 26 -8.57 -4.78 -8.39
CA SER A 26 -8.30 -3.75 -9.37
C SER A 26 -7.29 -4.22 -10.40
N GLU A 27 -7.56 -3.96 -11.67
CA GLU A 27 -6.64 -4.30 -12.75
C GLU A 27 -5.57 -3.24 -12.94
N GLU A 28 -5.71 -2.10 -12.26
CA GLU A 28 -4.79 -0.99 -12.37
C GLU A 28 -3.96 -0.83 -11.11
N SER A 29 -2.71 -0.46 -11.28
CA SER A 29 -1.84 -0.11 -10.17
C SER A 29 -1.59 1.39 -10.19
N GLU A 30 -1.37 1.96 -9.01
CA GLU A 30 -1.06 3.37 -8.84
C GLU A 30 0.34 3.54 -8.29
N LEU A 31 1.01 4.60 -8.71
CA LEU A 31 2.33 4.94 -8.23
C LEU A 31 2.23 5.88 -7.03
N PHE A 32 2.91 5.52 -5.96
CA PHE A 32 3.00 6.34 -4.75
C PHE A 32 4.47 6.61 -4.43
N ARG A 33 4.74 7.83 -4.00
CA ARG A 33 6.09 8.31 -3.67
C ARG A 33 6.13 8.80 -2.23
N ALA A 34 7.33 9.08 -1.75
CA ALA A 34 7.52 9.65 -0.42
C ALA A 34 6.63 10.88 -0.21
N GLY A 35 5.98 10.93 0.94
CA GLY A 35 5.03 11.99 1.28
C GLY A 35 3.60 11.70 0.89
N GLN A 36 3.34 10.62 0.15
CA GLN A 36 1.99 10.23 -0.24
C GLN A 36 1.50 9.08 0.62
N SER A 37 0.19 8.91 0.67
CA SER A 37 -0.43 7.82 1.39
C SER A 37 -1.58 7.25 0.60
N PHE A 38 -1.98 6.02 0.93
CA PHE A 38 -3.14 5.39 0.34
C PHE A 38 -3.90 4.60 1.40
N TYR A 39 -5.19 4.42 1.14
CA TYR A 39 -6.11 3.78 2.06
C TYR A 39 -6.50 2.40 1.52
N VAL A 40 -6.48 1.40 2.41
CA VAL A 40 -6.89 0.05 2.06
C VAL A 40 -8.06 -0.33 2.97
N PRO A 41 -9.20 -0.74 2.39
CA PRO A 41 -10.34 -1.17 3.22
C PRO A 41 -10.03 -2.46 3.98
N GLY A 42 -10.80 -2.71 5.02
CA GLY A 42 -10.70 -3.96 5.76
C GLY A 42 -11.18 -5.15 4.93
N ASN A 43 -10.79 -6.35 5.32
CA ASN A 43 -11.14 -7.60 4.64
C ASN A 43 -10.76 -7.56 3.16
N SER A 44 -9.60 -7.01 2.86
CA SER A 44 -9.12 -6.83 1.49
C SER A 44 -7.67 -7.30 1.39
N ARG A 45 -7.08 -7.07 0.24
CA ARG A 45 -5.67 -7.35 0.03
C ARG A 45 -5.10 -6.31 -0.91
N PHE A 46 -3.79 -6.12 -0.84
CA PHE A 46 -3.10 -5.23 -1.75
C PHE A 46 -1.71 -5.77 -2.04
N LYS A 47 -1.18 -5.37 -3.18
CA LYS A 47 0.12 -5.79 -3.66
C LYS A 47 1.00 -4.56 -3.84
N ILE A 48 2.22 -4.63 -3.33
CA ILE A 48 3.20 -3.57 -3.47
C ILE A 48 4.36 -4.07 -4.32
N GLU A 49 4.73 -3.30 -5.33
CA GLU A 49 5.92 -3.53 -6.14
C GLU A 49 6.85 -2.33 -6.02
N THR A 50 8.13 -2.61 -5.79
CA THR A 50 9.16 -1.57 -5.75
C THR A 50 10.45 -2.15 -6.30
N ASP A 51 11.22 -1.30 -6.98
CA ASP A 51 12.52 -1.68 -7.54
C ASP A 51 13.68 -1.28 -6.61
N ASP A 52 13.37 -0.69 -5.47
CA ASP A 52 14.38 -0.15 -4.58
C ASP A 52 13.92 -0.28 -3.13
N VAL A 53 14.73 0.24 -2.21
CA VAL A 53 14.37 0.24 -0.79
C VAL A 53 13.17 1.15 -0.57
N LEU A 54 12.20 0.65 0.16
CA LEU A 54 10.96 1.35 0.46
C LEU A 54 10.76 1.40 1.96
N ASP A 55 10.58 2.60 2.51
CA ASP A 55 10.18 2.80 3.89
C ASP A 55 8.74 3.27 3.94
N TYR A 56 7.94 2.61 4.77
CA TYR A 56 6.52 2.96 4.91
C TYR A 56 6.05 2.72 6.34
N VAL A 57 4.96 3.38 6.69
CA VAL A 57 4.29 3.22 7.99
C VAL A 57 2.85 2.82 7.73
N CYS A 58 2.39 1.82 8.47
CA CYS A 58 1.02 1.34 8.39
C CYS A 58 0.24 1.87 9.59
N HIS A 59 -0.86 2.57 9.35
CA HIS A 59 -1.77 3.07 10.37
C HIS A 59 -3.06 2.28 10.31
N PHE A 60 -3.41 1.62 11.41
CA PHE A 60 -4.66 0.86 11.47
C PHE A 60 -5.80 1.81 11.85
N GLU A 61 -6.87 1.74 11.06
CA GLU A 61 -8.03 2.61 11.22
C GLU A 61 -9.21 1.91 11.90
N GLY A 62 -9.00 0.67 12.30
CA GLY A 62 -10.06 -0.13 12.88
C GLY A 62 -10.18 0.00 14.41
#